data_69d4ca3ba939b7e816e649f315471257
#
_entry.id   69d4ca3ba939b7e816e649f315471257
#
_cell.length_a   1.000
_cell.length_b   1.000
_cell.length_c   1.000
_cell.angle_alpha   90.00
_cell.angle_beta   90.00
_cell.angle_gamma   90.00
#
_symmetry.space_group_name_H-M   'P 1'
#
loop_
_entity.id
_entity.type
_entity.pdbx_description
1 polymer ?
#
loop_
_entity_poly.entity_id
_entity_poly.type
_entity_poly.pdbx_seq_one_letter_code
_entity_poly.pdbx_strand_id
1 'polypeptide(L)'
;MPTHGIDRLIHEPARLRLVTLLYVVDEADFTYLADRTGMTAGNISSHMAKLERGGYVEVDKSFLGRRPRTVYRLTAAGRTAVQTYREEIAALLSGLDDAGTR
;
A
#
# COMPACT_ATOMS: atom_id res chain seq x y z
N MET A 1 5.40 20.59 12.39
CA MET A 1 5.51 20.30 11.89
C MET A 1 5.66 19.93 11.05
N PRO A 2 5.76 19.84 10.91
CA PRO A 2 5.88 19.60 10.12
C PRO A 2 5.94 19.01 9.27
N THR A 3 6.28 18.61 9.09
CA THR A 3 6.41 18.20 8.29
C THR A 3 5.75 17.56 7.75
N HIS A 4 5.54 17.53 7.76
CA HIS A 4 4.75 17.02 7.03
C HIS A 4 5.22 16.35 5.92
N GLY A 5 6.05 15.57 6.05
CA GLY A 5 6.61 14.85 4.97
C GLY A 5 5.61 13.86 4.42
N ILE A 6 5.73 13.54 3.17
CA ILE A 6 4.99 12.44 2.56
C ILE A 6 5.38 11.15 3.27
N ASP A 7 4.40 10.30 3.54
CA ASP A 7 4.63 9.03 4.22
C ASP A 7 5.57 8.15 3.38
N ARG A 8 6.78 7.96 3.86
CA ARG A 8 7.81 7.24 3.11
C ARG A 8 7.54 5.74 3.00
N LEU A 9 6.79 5.20 3.92
CA LEU A 9 6.45 3.79 3.85
C LEU A 9 5.55 3.53 2.65
N ILE A 10 4.63 4.44 2.38
CA ILE A 10 3.72 4.35 1.23
C ILE A 10 4.34 4.93 -0.03
N HIS A 11 5.16 5.98 0.12
CA HIS A 11 5.74 6.70 -1.02
C HIS A 11 6.91 5.93 -1.62
N GLU A 12 6.60 4.80 -2.18
CA GLU A 12 7.54 3.92 -2.87
C GLU A 12 6.69 3.15 -3.89
N PRO A 13 7.11 3.09 -5.16
CA PRO A 13 6.22 2.60 -6.22
C PRO A 13 5.57 1.24 -5.96
N ALA A 14 6.35 0.27 -5.50
CA ALA A 14 5.81 -1.06 -5.27
C ALA A 14 4.84 -1.09 -4.11
N ARG A 15 5.21 -0.47 -2.98
CA ARG A 15 4.33 -0.44 -1.82
C ARG A 15 3.07 0.37 -2.09
N LEU A 16 3.21 1.46 -2.84
CA LEU A 16 2.04 2.26 -3.22
C LEU A 16 1.04 1.41 -4.01
N ARG A 17 1.52 0.62 -4.96
CA ARG A 17 0.64 -0.26 -5.72
C ARG A 17 -0.05 -1.29 -4.84
N LEU A 18 0.71 -1.87 -3.90
CA LEU A 18 0.16 -2.89 -3.01
C LEU A 18 -0.92 -2.32 -2.09
N VAL A 19 -0.65 -1.17 -1.46
CA VAL A 19 -1.63 -0.61 -0.52
C VAL A 19 -2.86 -0.07 -1.24
N THR A 20 -2.71 0.45 -2.46
CA THR A 20 -3.88 0.92 -3.21
C THR A 20 -4.77 -0.23 -3.64
N LEU A 21 -4.18 -1.37 -4.03
CA LEU A 21 -4.98 -2.55 -4.34
C LEU A 21 -5.73 -3.03 -3.09
N LEU A 22 -5.04 -3.12 -1.96
CA LEU A 22 -5.69 -3.56 -0.72
C LEU A 22 -6.77 -2.60 -0.26
N TYR A 23 -6.60 -1.30 -0.54
CA TYR A 23 -7.62 -0.32 -0.20
C TYR A 23 -8.92 -0.59 -0.95
N VAL A 24 -8.81 -1.02 -2.20
CA VAL A 24 -9.97 -1.23 -3.06
C VAL A 24 -10.67 -2.57 -2.75
N VAL A 25 -9.89 -3.63 -2.50
CA VAL A 25 -10.46 -4.98 -2.38
C VAL A 25 -10.57 -5.47 -0.94
N ASP A 26 -10.11 -4.69 0.04
CA ASP A 26 -10.12 -4.99 1.47
C ASP A 26 -9.11 -6.06 1.87
N GLU A 27 -9.05 -7.15 1.18
CA GLU A 27 -8.03 -8.17 1.42
C GLU A 27 -7.71 -8.90 0.11
N ALA A 28 -6.52 -9.44 0.02
CA ALA A 28 -6.09 -10.14 -1.18
C ALA A 28 -5.05 -11.19 -0.80
N ASP A 29 -5.12 -12.33 -1.50
CA ASP A 29 -4.08 -13.32 -1.31
C ASP A 29 -2.88 -12.98 -2.18
N PHE A 30 -1.80 -13.72 -1.95
CA PHE A 30 -0.56 -13.52 -2.66
C PHE A 30 -0.73 -13.65 -4.17
N THR A 31 -1.48 -14.65 -4.61
CA THR A 31 -1.68 -14.92 -6.03
C THR A 31 -2.35 -13.74 -6.73
N TYR A 32 -3.38 -13.18 -6.08
CA TYR A 32 -4.08 -12.02 -6.62
C TYR A 32 -3.12 -10.84 -6.80
N LEU A 33 -2.31 -10.57 -5.77
CA LEU A 33 -1.38 -9.45 -5.82
C LEU A 33 -0.30 -9.65 -6.88
N ALA A 34 0.24 -10.87 -6.98
CA ALA A 34 1.25 -11.17 -8.00
C ALA A 34 0.68 -10.98 -9.40
N ASP A 35 -0.54 -11.45 -9.60
CA ASP A 35 -1.21 -11.36 -10.90
C ASP A 35 -1.46 -9.91 -11.31
N ARG A 36 -1.90 -9.08 -10.36
CA ARG A 36 -2.25 -7.69 -10.65
C ARG A 36 -1.04 -6.77 -10.77
N THR A 37 0.06 -7.09 -10.10
CA THR A 37 1.22 -6.20 -10.08
C THR A 37 2.35 -6.65 -10.97
N GLY A 38 2.40 -7.95 -11.29
CA GLY A 38 3.55 -8.51 -11.98
C GLY A 38 4.79 -8.64 -11.11
N MET A 39 4.67 -8.39 -9.81
CA MET A 39 5.80 -8.44 -8.90
C MET A 39 6.15 -9.88 -8.56
N THR A 40 7.43 -10.12 -8.28
CA THR A 40 7.89 -11.44 -7.84
C THR A 40 7.44 -11.73 -6.42
N ALA A 41 7.43 -13.02 -6.07
CA ALA A 41 7.08 -13.46 -4.73
C ALA A 41 7.95 -12.78 -3.67
N GLY A 42 9.26 -12.74 -3.93
CA GLY A 42 10.19 -12.14 -2.98
C GLY A 42 9.94 -10.65 -2.78
N ASN A 43 9.63 -9.94 -3.86
CA ASN A 43 9.35 -8.50 -3.77
C ASN A 43 8.07 -8.23 -3.00
N ILE A 44 7.01 -8.98 -3.27
CA ILE A 44 5.75 -8.81 -2.53
C ILE A 44 5.99 -9.09 -1.04
N SER A 45 6.63 -10.21 -0.71
CA SER A 45 6.89 -10.55 0.69
C SER A 45 7.73 -9.50 1.39
N SER A 46 8.76 -9.01 0.73
CA SER A 46 9.66 -8.01 1.30
C SER A 46 8.92 -6.70 1.59
N HIS A 47 8.15 -6.22 0.62
CA HIS A 47 7.41 -4.96 0.81
C HIS A 47 6.29 -5.11 1.81
N MET A 48 5.60 -6.25 1.81
CA MET A 48 4.53 -6.48 2.78
C MET A 48 5.08 -6.60 4.20
N ALA A 49 6.27 -7.18 4.36
CA ALA A 49 6.90 -7.24 5.67
C ALA A 49 7.17 -5.84 6.22
N LYS A 50 7.61 -4.92 5.36
CA LYS A 50 7.85 -3.54 5.78
C LYS A 50 6.53 -2.85 6.17
N LEU A 51 5.49 -3.08 5.38
CA LEU A 51 4.17 -2.51 5.68
C LEU A 51 3.58 -3.07 6.96
N GLU A 52 3.81 -4.36 7.21
CA GLU A 52 3.36 -5.00 8.43
C GLU A 52 4.07 -4.42 9.65
N ARG A 53 5.40 -4.27 9.57
CA ARG A 53 6.17 -3.69 10.66
C ARG A 53 5.76 -2.25 10.94
N GLY A 54 5.35 -1.53 9.91
CA GLY A 54 4.84 -0.17 10.05
C GLY A 54 3.42 -0.08 10.55
N GLY A 55 2.76 -1.23 10.73
CA GLY A 55 1.40 -1.25 11.26
C GLY A 55 0.30 -1.01 10.23
N TYR A 56 0.63 -1.01 8.95
CA TYR A 56 -0.34 -0.69 7.89
C TYR A 56 -1.01 -1.92 7.29
N VAL A 57 -0.41 -3.09 7.46
CA VAL A 57 -0.90 -4.33 6.85
C VAL A 57 -0.90 -5.44 7.88
N GLU A 58 -1.93 -6.27 7.85
CA GLU A 58 -1.99 -7.53 8.58
C GLU A 58 -1.75 -8.67 7.60
N VAL A 59 -1.04 -9.68 8.07
CA VAL A 59 -0.73 -10.86 7.27
C VAL A 59 -1.34 -12.06 7.97
N ASP A 60 -2.15 -12.81 7.24
CA ASP A 60 -2.78 -14.01 7.75
C ASP A 60 -2.28 -15.20 6.95
N LYS A 61 -1.51 -16.07 7.60
CA LYS A 61 -0.98 -17.28 6.99
C LYS A 61 -1.80 -18.45 7.44
N SER A 62 -2.35 -19.18 6.49
CA SER A 62 -3.23 -20.31 6.76
C SER A 62 -3.02 -21.36 5.68
N PHE A 63 -3.90 -22.38 5.70
CA PHE A 63 -3.88 -23.40 4.68
C PHE A 63 -5.25 -23.51 4.05
N LEU A 64 -5.26 -23.71 2.75
CA LEU A 64 -6.47 -24.07 2.01
C LEU A 64 -6.25 -25.52 1.60
N GLY A 65 -6.82 -26.44 2.40
CA GLY A 65 -6.47 -27.84 2.28
C GLY A 65 -5.03 -28.05 2.69
N ARG A 66 -4.19 -28.54 1.77
CA ARG A 66 -2.75 -28.73 2.02
C ARG A 66 -1.89 -27.61 1.49
N ARG A 67 -2.52 -26.60 0.87
CA ARG A 67 -1.77 -25.51 0.26
C ARG A 67 -1.63 -24.35 1.22
N PRO A 68 -0.43 -23.84 1.42
CA PRO A 68 -0.26 -22.60 2.18
C PRO A 68 -0.99 -21.47 1.48
N ARG A 69 -1.63 -20.62 2.25
CA ARG A 69 -2.30 -19.44 1.73
C ARG A 69 -1.97 -18.24 2.59
N THR A 70 -1.48 -17.19 1.97
CA THR A 70 -1.17 -15.95 2.66
C THR A 70 -2.12 -14.87 2.17
N VAL A 71 -2.81 -14.24 3.10
CA VAL A 71 -3.76 -13.16 2.81
C VAL A 71 -3.27 -11.90 3.50
N TYR A 72 -3.36 -10.80 2.79
CA TYR A 72 -2.97 -9.49 3.29
C TYR A 72 -4.19 -8.58 3.33
N ARG A 73 -4.25 -7.73 4.36
CA ARG A 73 -5.31 -6.72 4.44
C ARG A 73 -4.76 -5.46 5.10
N LEU A 74 -5.34 -4.32 4.75
CA LEU A 74 -4.98 -3.07 5.41
C LEU A 74 -5.57 -3.04 6.82
N THR A 75 -4.79 -2.52 7.75
CA THR A 75 -5.30 -2.17 9.07
C THR A 75 -6.06 -0.85 8.98
N ALA A 76 -6.75 -0.47 10.07
CA ALA A 76 -7.36 0.86 10.15
C ALA A 76 -6.31 1.95 9.96
N ALA A 77 -5.13 1.77 10.57
CA ALA A 77 -4.03 2.72 10.41
C ALA A 77 -3.57 2.80 8.97
N GLY A 78 -3.52 1.64 8.27
CA GLY A 78 -3.14 1.60 6.87
C GLY A 78 -4.13 2.34 5.99
N ARG A 79 -5.42 2.19 6.25
CA ARG A 79 -6.45 2.90 5.50
C ARG A 79 -6.33 4.41 5.68
N THR A 80 -6.17 4.84 6.93
CA THR A 80 -5.96 6.25 7.21
C THR A 80 -4.72 6.79 6.52
N ALA A 81 -3.64 6.00 6.54
CA ALA A 81 -2.39 6.41 5.90
C ALA A 81 -2.55 6.59 4.40
N VAL A 82 -3.31 5.70 3.74
CA VAL A 82 -3.56 5.82 2.30
C VAL A 82 -4.39 7.08 2.01
N GLN A 83 -5.41 7.36 2.83
CA GLN A 83 -6.23 8.55 2.66
C GLN A 83 -5.41 9.82 2.83
N THR A 84 -4.58 9.87 3.86
CA THR A 84 -3.72 11.03 4.12
C THR A 84 -2.72 11.22 2.99
N TYR A 85 -2.12 10.12 2.52
CA TYR A 85 -1.18 10.17 1.41
C TYR A 85 -1.85 10.77 0.16
N ARG A 86 -3.05 10.29 -0.15
CA ARG A 86 -3.81 10.80 -1.29
C ARG A 86 -4.03 12.31 -1.19
N GLU A 87 -4.40 12.78 -0.01
CA GLU A 87 -4.65 14.21 0.21
C GLU A 87 -3.38 15.03 0.07
N GLU A 88 -2.28 14.52 0.62
CA GLU A 88 -1.01 15.23 0.55
C GLU A 88 -0.48 15.32 -0.88
N ILE A 89 -0.60 14.23 -1.63
CA ILE A 89 -0.18 14.23 -3.03
C ILE A 89 -1.08 15.16 -3.85
N ALA A 90 -2.37 15.14 -3.61
CA ALA A 90 -3.30 16.02 -4.32
C ALA A 90 -2.98 17.49 -4.05
N ALA A 91 -2.70 17.84 -2.80
CA ALA A 91 -2.33 19.19 -2.43
C ALA A 91 -1.03 19.62 -3.11
N LEU A 92 -0.07 18.72 -3.14
CA LEU A 92 1.22 19.00 -3.78
C LEU A 92 1.04 19.24 -5.29
N LEU A 93 0.25 18.40 -5.94
CA LEU A 93 0.04 18.51 -7.39
C LEU A 93 -0.82 19.69 -7.76
N SER A 94 -1.68 20.17 -6.88
CA SER A 94 -2.51 21.33 -7.16
C SER A 94 -1.66 22.60 -7.34
N GLY A 95 -0.45 22.61 -6.79
CA GLY A 95 0.49 23.70 -7.03
C GLY A 95 0.88 23.84 -8.49
N LEU A 96 0.82 22.77 -9.24
CA LEU A 96 1.11 22.81 -10.67
C LEU A 96 0.05 23.58 -11.44
N ASP A 97 -1.21 23.46 -11.02
CA ASP A 97 -2.29 24.20 -11.65
C ASP A 97 -2.09 25.71 -11.47
N ASP A 98 -1.73 26.14 -10.26
CA ASP A 98 -1.47 27.54 -9.98
C ASP A 98 -0.31 28.06 -10.83
N ALA A 99 0.76 27.31 -10.95
CA ALA A 99 1.90 27.68 -11.78
C ALA A 99 1.52 27.73 -13.25
N GLY A 100 0.63 26.83 -13.68
CA GLY A 100 0.21 26.74 -15.08
C GLY A 100 -0.72 27.86 -15.53
N THR A 101 -1.29 28.60 -14.60
CA THR A 101 -2.25 29.66 -14.96
C THR A 101 -1.60 31.00 -15.23
N ARG A 102 -0.28 31.07 -15.16
CA ARG A 102 0.40 32.34 -15.37
C ARG A 102 0.55 32.73 -16.79
#